data_c907dd83e1a96b945a32a987ec9e0f6b
#
_entry.id   c907dd83e1a96b945a32a987ec9e0f6b
#
_cell.length_a   1.000
_cell.length_b   1.000
_cell.length_c   1.000
_cell.angle_alpha   90.00
_cell.angle_beta   90.00
_cell.angle_gamma   90.00
#
_symmetry.space_group_name_H-M   'P 1'
#
loop_
_entity.id
_entity.type
_entity.pdbx_description
1 polymer ?
#
loop_
_entity_poly.entity_id
_entity_poly.type
_entity_poly.pdbx_seq_one_letter_code
_entity_poly.pdbx_strand_id
1 'polypeptide(L)'
;LPGFSVTPIHTVGGVRTNVTFYENVRVPAAMIFGELNGGWRLITEQLNHERVGLAALAYGAMGCFDQTVEWARTTPAAEGGRVIDRPWAQLALAEAYVVLQANAVLGNRVAWEISRESVRPELASACKVFGTESYIKVLQLLLDVVGCAGLVKQGSPGARLQGRLEREWRMCQINTFGGGAVEVLRDMVATMGLGQPRGR
;
A
#
# COMPACT_ATOMS: atom_id res chain seq x y z
N LEU A 1 1.81 13.75 -28.63
CA LEU A 1 2.49 13.12 -29.79
C LEU A 1 1.44 12.60 -30.75
N PRO A 2 1.61 12.74 -32.09
CA PRO A 2 0.73 12.08 -33.05
C PRO A 2 0.72 10.57 -32.81
N GLY A 3 -0.47 9.96 -32.89
CA GLY A 3 -0.64 8.53 -32.63
C GLY A 3 -0.71 8.13 -31.16
N PHE A 4 -0.67 9.07 -30.22
CA PHE A 4 -0.88 8.81 -28.79
C PHE A 4 -2.27 9.27 -28.35
N SER A 5 -3.04 8.37 -27.76
CA SER A 5 -4.35 8.70 -27.18
C SER A 5 -4.52 8.11 -25.78
N VAL A 6 -5.39 8.72 -24.99
CA VAL A 6 -5.63 8.38 -23.58
C VAL A 6 -7.13 8.30 -23.34
N THR A 7 -7.59 7.19 -22.79
CA THR A 7 -8.97 7.02 -22.33
C THR A 7 -8.98 6.90 -20.80
N PRO A 8 -9.63 7.80 -20.06
CA PRO A 8 -9.68 7.75 -18.61
C PRO A 8 -10.52 6.59 -18.09
N ILE A 9 -10.06 5.98 -16.99
CA ILE A 9 -10.79 4.98 -16.21
C ILE A 9 -10.99 5.53 -14.81
N HIS A 10 -12.24 5.62 -14.36
CA HIS A 10 -12.59 5.98 -12.99
C HIS A 10 -12.69 4.70 -12.16
N THR A 11 -11.74 4.50 -11.24
CA THR A 11 -11.70 3.31 -10.40
C THR A 11 -12.62 3.45 -9.18
N VAL A 12 -13.00 2.30 -8.60
CA VAL A 12 -13.75 2.25 -7.32
C VAL A 12 -12.96 2.95 -6.21
N GLY A 13 -11.63 2.88 -6.25
CA GLY A 13 -10.74 3.58 -5.32
C GLY A 13 -10.83 5.11 -5.37
N GLY A 14 -11.54 5.68 -6.35
CA GLY A 14 -11.65 7.12 -6.53
C GLY A 14 -10.43 7.75 -7.20
N VAL A 15 -9.43 6.94 -7.56
CA VAL A 15 -8.26 7.36 -8.33
C VAL A 15 -8.57 7.17 -9.81
N ARG A 16 -8.28 8.19 -10.61
CA ARG A 16 -8.35 8.08 -12.06
C ARG A 16 -7.06 7.44 -12.58
N THR A 17 -7.20 6.36 -13.35
CA THR A 17 -6.14 5.81 -14.19
C THR A 17 -6.52 5.94 -15.66
N ASN A 18 -5.69 5.45 -16.59
CA ASN A 18 -5.94 5.61 -18.00
C ASN A 18 -5.54 4.35 -18.78
N VAL A 19 -6.28 4.08 -19.85
CA VAL A 19 -5.79 3.26 -20.96
C VAL A 19 -5.03 4.18 -21.90
N THR A 20 -3.85 3.79 -22.31
CA THR A 20 -3.02 4.52 -23.27
C THR A 20 -2.86 3.70 -24.54
N PHE A 21 -3.01 4.36 -25.68
CA PHE A 21 -2.83 3.74 -26.98
C PHE A 21 -1.70 4.43 -27.73
N TYR A 22 -0.87 3.64 -28.38
CA TYR A 22 0.27 4.08 -29.16
C TYR A 22 0.14 3.50 -30.58
N GLU A 23 -0.17 4.35 -31.55
CA GLU A 23 -0.33 3.96 -32.95
C GLU A 23 0.73 4.69 -33.78
N ASN A 24 1.73 3.95 -34.24
CA ASN A 24 2.84 4.48 -35.05
C ASN A 24 3.53 5.70 -34.44
N VAL A 25 3.58 5.80 -33.10
CA VAL A 25 4.24 6.90 -32.40
C VAL A 25 5.75 6.86 -32.70
N ARG A 26 6.27 7.95 -33.26
CA ARG A 26 7.70 8.10 -33.54
C ARG A 26 8.41 8.78 -32.37
N VAL A 27 9.40 8.13 -31.82
CA VAL A 27 10.24 8.67 -30.75
C VAL A 27 11.68 8.83 -31.27
N PRO A 28 12.31 10.00 -31.12
CA PRO A 28 13.71 10.19 -31.53
C PRO A 28 14.64 9.20 -30.82
N ALA A 29 15.60 8.64 -31.55
CA ALA A 29 16.58 7.69 -30.97
C ALA A 29 17.38 8.28 -29.79
N ALA A 30 17.59 9.59 -29.77
CA ALA A 30 18.24 10.28 -28.66
C ALA A 30 17.46 10.22 -27.32
N MET A 31 16.19 9.78 -27.35
CA MET A 31 15.37 9.58 -26.15
C MET A 31 15.46 8.15 -25.59
N ILE A 32 16.28 7.29 -26.18
CA ILE A 32 16.56 5.96 -25.62
C ILE A 32 17.36 6.15 -24.34
N PHE A 33 16.82 5.60 -23.24
CA PHE A 33 17.51 5.59 -21.96
C PHE A 33 18.26 4.27 -21.79
N GLY A 34 19.56 4.36 -21.56
CA GLY A 34 20.45 3.20 -21.45
C GLY A 34 20.86 2.61 -22.81
N GLU A 35 21.24 1.34 -22.80
CA GLU A 35 21.69 0.62 -23.99
C GLU A 35 20.51 0.07 -24.80
N LEU A 36 20.69 -0.03 -26.12
CA LEU A 36 19.71 -0.66 -26.98
C LEU A 36 19.48 -2.11 -26.55
N ASN A 37 18.23 -2.52 -26.39
CA ASN A 37 17.80 -3.81 -25.86
C ASN A 37 18.18 -4.08 -24.37
N GLY A 38 18.73 -3.11 -23.64
CA GLY A 38 19.09 -3.20 -22.22
C GLY A 38 17.96 -2.86 -21.23
N GLY A 39 16.75 -2.57 -21.70
CA GLY A 39 15.65 -2.03 -20.88
C GLY A 39 15.19 -2.95 -19.73
N TRP A 40 15.33 -4.28 -19.89
CA TRP A 40 14.92 -5.21 -18.82
C TRP A 40 15.74 -5.02 -17.54
N ARG A 41 17.05 -4.81 -17.65
CA ARG A 41 17.91 -4.53 -16.50
C ARG A 41 17.50 -3.24 -15.81
N LEU A 42 17.30 -2.18 -16.57
CA LEU A 42 16.92 -0.87 -16.04
C LEU A 42 15.58 -0.92 -15.29
N ILE A 43 14.55 -1.56 -15.87
CA ILE A 43 13.24 -1.63 -15.23
C ILE A 43 13.25 -2.51 -13.96
N THR A 44 14.06 -3.58 -13.94
CA THR A 44 14.18 -4.42 -12.73
C THR A 44 14.89 -3.69 -11.59
N GLU A 45 15.90 -2.90 -11.88
CA GLU A 45 16.55 -2.01 -10.90
C GLU A 45 15.56 -0.97 -10.36
N GLN A 46 14.82 -0.29 -11.23
CA GLN A 46 13.77 0.67 -10.83
C GLN A 46 12.71 0.02 -9.94
N LEU A 47 12.20 -1.16 -10.32
CA LEU A 47 11.18 -1.87 -9.55
C LEU A 47 11.66 -2.24 -8.14
N ASN A 48 12.94 -2.55 -7.96
CA ASN A 48 13.48 -2.82 -6.63
C ASN A 48 13.45 -1.57 -5.74
N HIS A 49 13.76 -0.39 -6.29
CA HIS A 49 13.65 0.87 -5.55
C HIS A 49 12.20 1.28 -5.30
N GLU A 50 11.30 1.08 -6.26
CA GLU A 50 9.87 1.38 -6.10
C GLU A 50 9.24 0.55 -4.97
N ARG A 51 9.59 -0.72 -4.83
CA ARG A 51 9.09 -1.60 -3.75
C ARG A 51 9.39 -1.05 -2.36
N VAL A 52 10.48 -0.33 -2.20
CA VAL A 52 10.82 0.35 -0.95
C VAL A 52 9.94 1.57 -0.71
N GLY A 53 9.64 2.33 -1.75
CA GLY A 53 8.68 3.44 -1.67
C GLY A 53 7.29 2.96 -1.23
N LEU A 54 6.89 1.76 -1.65
CA LEU A 54 5.63 1.14 -1.22
C LEU A 54 5.62 0.76 0.27
N ALA A 55 6.76 0.50 0.89
CA ALA A 55 6.84 0.33 2.34
C ALA A 55 6.45 1.61 3.10
N ALA A 56 6.61 2.79 2.49
CA ALA A 56 6.20 4.07 3.05
C ALA A 56 4.67 4.21 3.18
N LEU A 57 3.86 3.39 2.50
CA LEU A 57 2.40 3.35 2.65
C LEU A 57 1.98 3.06 4.10
N ALA A 58 2.79 2.32 4.85
CA ALA A 58 2.58 2.07 6.27
C ALA A 58 2.49 3.34 7.11
N TYR A 59 3.23 4.38 6.74
CA TYR A 59 3.18 5.67 7.45
C TYR A 59 1.83 6.39 7.23
N GLY A 60 1.18 6.18 6.09
CA GLY A 60 -0.20 6.64 5.86
C GLY A 60 -1.19 5.99 6.83
N ALA A 61 -1.03 4.68 7.06
CA ALA A 61 -1.83 3.93 8.02
C ALA A 61 -1.59 4.38 9.47
N MET A 62 -0.35 4.74 9.85
CA MET A 62 -0.05 5.29 11.17
C MET A 62 -0.87 6.55 11.45
N GLY A 63 -0.94 7.48 10.49
CA GLY A 63 -1.77 8.68 10.64
C GLY A 63 -3.27 8.38 10.75
N CYS A 64 -3.78 7.31 10.12
CA CYS A 64 -5.15 6.84 10.34
C CYS A 64 -5.33 6.23 11.74
N PHE A 65 -4.34 5.47 12.20
CA PHE A 65 -4.32 4.88 13.53
C PHE A 65 -4.37 5.95 14.61
N ASP A 66 -3.48 6.94 14.58
CA ASP A 66 -3.43 8.03 15.56
C ASP A 66 -4.75 8.79 15.64
N GLN A 67 -5.34 9.12 14.49
CA GLN A 67 -6.64 9.79 14.41
C GLN A 67 -7.77 8.92 14.97
N THR A 68 -7.74 7.60 14.74
CA THR A 68 -8.74 6.67 15.26
C THR A 68 -8.63 6.52 16.77
N VAL A 69 -7.39 6.45 17.31
CA VAL A 69 -7.15 6.42 18.76
C VAL A 69 -7.70 7.68 19.42
N GLU A 70 -7.41 8.85 18.87
CA GLU A 70 -7.91 10.12 19.42
C GLU A 70 -9.44 10.21 19.34
N TRP A 71 -10.03 9.78 18.23
CA TRP A 71 -11.47 9.68 18.09
C TRP A 71 -12.09 8.73 19.14
N ALA A 72 -11.48 7.56 19.36
CA ALA A 72 -11.96 6.59 20.34
C ALA A 72 -11.84 7.09 21.79
N ARG A 73 -10.83 7.90 22.10
CA ARG A 73 -10.64 8.55 23.40
C ARG A 73 -11.69 9.62 23.70
N THR A 74 -12.22 10.26 22.69
CA THR A 74 -13.14 11.40 22.84
C THR A 74 -14.59 11.05 22.57
N THR A 75 -14.85 9.89 21.93
CA THR A 75 -16.20 9.47 21.54
C THR A 75 -16.87 8.66 22.64
N PRO A 76 -18.09 9.06 23.10
CA PRO A 76 -18.90 8.25 24.01
C PRO A 76 -19.30 6.91 23.40
N ALA A 77 -19.22 5.83 24.15
CA ALA A 77 -19.77 4.54 23.77
C ALA A 77 -21.26 4.43 24.17
N ALA A 78 -22.03 3.63 23.42
CA ALA A 78 -23.48 3.48 23.63
C ALA A 78 -23.84 2.98 25.04
N GLU A 79 -22.97 2.16 25.63
CA GLU A 79 -23.16 1.55 26.96
C GLU A 79 -22.50 2.37 28.08
N GLY A 80 -22.20 3.64 27.86
CA GLY A 80 -21.49 4.53 28.79
C GLY A 80 -19.95 4.42 28.64
N GLY A 81 -19.20 5.36 29.23
CA GLY A 81 -17.76 5.48 29.01
C GLY A 81 -17.40 5.93 27.60
N ARG A 82 -16.20 5.61 27.13
CA ARG A 82 -15.68 5.97 25.80
C ARG A 82 -15.44 4.72 24.97
N VAL A 83 -15.31 4.88 23.65
CA VAL A 83 -14.99 3.77 22.75
C VAL A 83 -13.65 3.13 23.11
N ILE A 84 -12.66 3.92 23.50
CA ILE A 84 -11.33 3.41 23.90
C ILE A 84 -11.37 2.50 25.14
N ASP A 85 -12.38 2.63 25.99
CA ASP A 85 -12.52 1.84 27.22
C ASP A 85 -13.09 0.43 26.92
N ARG A 86 -13.48 0.15 25.70
CA ARG A 86 -14.05 -1.13 25.28
C ARG A 86 -12.97 -2.16 24.97
N PRO A 87 -13.03 -3.36 25.56
CA PRO A 87 -12.01 -4.41 25.32
C PRO A 87 -11.83 -4.75 23.85
N TRP A 88 -12.92 -4.83 23.07
CA TRP A 88 -12.85 -5.09 21.64
C TRP A 88 -12.12 -3.99 20.86
N ALA A 89 -12.34 -2.71 21.22
CA ALA A 89 -11.62 -1.58 20.60
C ALA A 89 -10.14 -1.58 20.97
N GLN A 90 -9.83 -1.85 22.25
CA GLN A 90 -8.44 -1.97 22.72
C GLN A 90 -7.70 -3.09 21.99
N LEU A 91 -8.32 -4.26 21.84
CA LEU A 91 -7.71 -5.38 21.10
C LEU A 91 -7.47 -5.04 19.64
N ALA A 92 -8.44 -4.46 18.94
CA ALA A 92 -8.28 -4.06 17.55
C ALA A 92 -7.18 -3.01 17.36
N LEU A 93 -7.14 -2.00 18.25
CA LEU A 93 -6.10 -0.97 18.22
C LEU A 93 -4.72 -1.53 18.57
N ALA A 94 -4.62 -2.44 19.55
CA ALA A 94 -3.36 -3.08 19.90
C ALA A 94 -2.84 -3.94 18.74
N GLU A 95 -3.70 -4.72 18.08
CA GLU A 95 -3.33 -5.51 16.91
C GLU A 95 -2.86 -4.61 15.76
N ALA A 96 -3.62 -3.54 15.46
CA ALA A 96 -3.23 -2.56 14.44
C ALA A 96 -1.86 -1.94 14.74
N TYR A 97 -1.60 -1.57 15.99
CA TYR A 97 -0.33 -0.99 16.42
C TYR A 97 0.84 -1.97 16.21
N VAL A 98 0.70 -3.22 16.66
CA VAL A 98 1.74 -4.25 16.50
C VAL A 98 2.08 -4.47 15.02
N VAL A 99 1.07 -4.57 14.17
CA VAL A 99 1.26 -4.74 12.72
C VAL A 99 1.98 -3.53 12.11
N LEU A 100 1.61 -2.31 12.50
CA LEU A 100 2.27 -1.09 12.04
C LEU A 100 3.73 -1.02 12.48
N GLN A 101 4.04 -1.38 13.73
CA GLN A 101 5.43 -1.40 14.23
C GLN A 101 6.27 -2.45 13.51
N ALA A 102 5.74 -3.66 13.29
CA ALA A 102 6.43 -4.71 12.53
C ALA A 102 6.76 -4.24 11.10
N ASN A 103 5.81 -3.55 10.46
CA ASN A 103 6.01 -3.00 9.12
C ASN A 103 7.06 -1.89 9.09
N ALA A 104 7.07 -1.01 10.10
CA ALA A 104 8.09 0.04 10.22
C ALA A 104 9.50 -0.55 10.39
N VAL A 105 9.65 -1.59 11.23
CA VAL A 105 10.94 -2.28 11.41
C VAL A 105 11.41 -2.94 10.11
N LEU A 106 10.50 -3.61 9.39
CA LEU A 106 10.82 -4.23 8.11
C LEU A 106 11.22 -3.19 7.05
N GLY A 107 10.49 -2.08 6.97
CA GLY A 107 10.82 -0.95 6.09
C GLY A 107 12.20 -0.34 6.40
N ASN A 108 12.51 -0.14 7.68
CA ASN A 108 13.82 0.35 8.11
C ASN A 108 14.95 -0.64 7.74
N ARG A 109 14.69 -1.94 7.82
CA ARG A 109 15.65 -2.97 7.40
C ARG A 109 15.96 -2.85 5.90
N VAL A 110 14.93 -2.69 5.06
CA VAL A 110 15.12 -2.53 3.62
C VAL A 110 15.84 -1.21 3.30
N ALA A 111 15.47 -0.11 3.95
CA ALA A 111 16.13 1.18 3.79
C ALA A 111 17.63 1.11 4.15
N TRP A 112 17.96 0.36 5.19
CA TRP A 112 19.36 0.12 5.57
C TRP A 112 20.13 -0.68 4.51
N GLU A 113 19.52 -1.71 3.90
CA GLU A 113 20.17 -2.46 2.80
C GLU A 113 20.40 -1.58 1.57
N ILE A 114 19.44 -0.69 1.24
CA ILE A 114 19.62 0.28 0.15
C ILE A 114 20.80 1.20 0.40
N SER A 115 20.94 1.72 1.62
CA SER A 115 22.06 2.62 1.95
C SER A 115 23.42 1.95 1.80
N ARG A 116 23.46 0.61 1.70
CA ARG A 116 24.66 -0.22 1.48
C ARG A 116 24.77 -0.77 0.06
N GLU A 117 23.94 -0.30 -0.86
CA GLU A 117 23.88 -0.77 -2.25
C GLU A 117 23.72 -2.30 -2.37
N SER A 118 23.07 -2.92 -1.38
CA SER A 118 22.95 -4.39 -1.26
C SER A 118 21.51 -4.87 -1.15
N VAL A 119 20.60 -4.24 -1.91
CA VAL A 119 19.17 -4.60 -1.85
C VAL A 119 18.94 -6.00 -2.39
N ARG A 120 18.42 -6.86 -1.53
CA ARG A 120 18.01 -8.20 -1.92
C ARG A 120 16.58 -8.19 -2.45
N PRO A 121 16.34 -8.63 -3.70
CA PRO A 121 15.01 -8.59 -4.32
C PRO A 121 13.94 -9.34 -3.51
N GLU A 122 14.31 -10.46 -2.86
CA GLU A 122 13.40 -11.24 -2.03
C GLU A 122 12.97 -10.48 -0.76
N LEU A 123 13.89 -9.71 -0.15
CA LEU A 123 13.55 -8.90 1.03
C LEU A 123 12.66 -7.71 0.64
N ALA A 124 12.97 -7.02 -0.45
CA ALA A 124 12.13 -5.95 -0.99
C ALA A 124 10.73 -6.48 -1.34
N SER A 125 10.65 -7.68 -1.93
CA SER A 125 9.38 -8.36 -2.23
C SER A 125 8.60 -8.72 -0.97
N ALA A 126 9.25 -9.30 0.04
CA ALA A 126 8.62 -9.62 1.33
C ALA A 126 8.10 -8.37 2.03
N CYS A 127 8.88 -7.28 2.02
CA CYS A 127 8.49 -6.00 2.58
C CYS A 127 7.23 -5.44 1.89
N LYS A 128 7.19 -5.50 0.55
CA LYS A 128 6.02 -5.04 -0.22
C LYS A 128 4.78 -5.90 0.06
N VAL A 129 4.89 -7.22 0.08
CA VAL A 129 3.77 -8.13 0.39
C VAL A 129 3.23 -7.85 1.78
N PHE A 130 4.11 -7.89 2.79
CA PHE A 130 3.72 -7.64 4.18
C PHE A 130 3.11 -6.25 4.35
N GLY A 131 3.76 -5.20 3.80
CA GLY A 131 3.29 -3.82 3.89
C GLY A 131 1.91 -3.61 3.29
N THR A 132 1.66 -4.18 2.11
CA THR A 132 0.37 -4.07 1.43
C THR A 132 -0.75 -4.74 2.23
N GLU A 133 -0.55 -5.97 2.65
CA GLU A 133 -1.58 -6.74 3.37
C GLU A 133 -1.80 -6.18 4.78
N SER A 134 -0.73 -5.77 5.44
CA SER A 134 -0.80 -5.08 6.72
C SER A 134 -1.60 -3.78 6.63
N TYR A 135 -1.40 -3.00 5.56
CA TYR A 135 -2.12 -1.75 5.36
C TYR A 135 -3.63 -1.99 5.24
N ILE A 136 -4.04 -2.96 4.41
CA ILE A 136 -5.45 -3.35 4.26
C ILE A 136 -6.02 -3.83 5.60
N LYS A 137 -5.30 -4.72 6.29
CA LYS A 137 -5.72 -5.26 7.59
C LYS A 137 -5.88 -4.17 8.66
N VAL A 138 -4.91 -3.28 8.77
CA VAL A 138 -4.97 -2.17 9.73
C VAL A 138 -6.17 -1.28 9.46
N LEU A 139 -6.39 -0.86 8.22
CA LEU A 139 -7.55 -0.03 7.88
C LEU A 139 -8.87 -0.74 8.20
N GLN A 140 -8.96 -2.06 7.99
CA GLN A 140 -10.14 -2.84 8.38
C GLN A 140 -10.35 -2.80 9.90
N LEU A 141 -9.32 -3.05 10.71
CA LEU A 141 -9.39 -2.97 12.17
C LEU A 141 -9.83 -1.58 12.65
N LEU A 142 -9.32 -0.52 12.02
CA LEU A 142 -9.71 0.84 12.36
C LEU A 142 -11.16 1.15 11.97
N LEU A 143 -11.63 0.64 10.82
CA LEU A 143 -13.04 0.72 10.42
C LEU A 143 -13.95 -0.02 11.40
N ASP A 144 -13.55 -1.19 11.88
CA ASP A 144 -14.31 -1.95 12.88
C ASP A 144 -14.43 -1.18 14.20
N VAL A 145 -13.37 -0.45 14.61
CA VAL A 145 -13.41 0.43 15.79
C VAL A 145 -14.39 1.59 15.61
N VAL A 146 -14.42 2.22 14.43
CA VAL A 146 -15.33 3.36 14.16
C VAL A 146 -16.75 2.90 13.86
N GLY A 147 -16.92 1.66 13.40
CA GLY A 147 -18.20 1.05 13.04
C GLY A 147 -18.79 1.67 11.77
N CYS A 148 -20.11 1.59 11.63
CA CYS A 148 -20.83 2.03 10.41
C CYS A 148 -20.55 3.49 10.02
N ALA A 149 -20.25 4.36 10.98
CA ALA A 149 -19.93 5.76 10.71
C ALA A 149 -18.57 5.93 10.01
N GLY A 150 -17.67 4.95 10.12
CA GLY A 150 -16.39 4.88 9.41
C GLY A 150 -16.53 4.57 7.92
N LEU A 151 -17.65 3.97 7.52
CA LEU A 151 -17.98 3.62 6.13
C LEU A 151 -18.61 4.78 5.34
N VAL A 152 -18.86 5.92 6.01
CA VAL A 152 -19.50 7.07 5.39
C VAL A 152 -18.48 7.86 4.58
N LYS A 153 -18.79 8.07 3.30
CA LYS A 153 -17.92 8.75 2.35
C LYS A 153 -17.68 10.22 2.73
N GLN A 154 -16.49 10.70 2.43
CA GLN A 154 -16.11 12.09 2.60
C GLN A 154 -17.13 13.07 1.99
N GLY A 155 -17.48 14.10 2.74
CA GLY A 155 -18.46 15.12 2.33
C GLY A 155 -19.92 14.75 2.62
N SER A 156 -20.20 13.50 3.07
CA SER A 156 -21.55 13.08 3.48
C SER A 156 -21.83 13.44 4.93
N PRO A 157 -23.08 13.80 5.28
CA PRO A 157 -23.47 13.98 6.68
C PRO A 157 -23.18 12.75 7.53
N GLY A 158 -22.58 12.96 8.70
CA GLY A 158 -22.24 11.85 9.62
C GLY A 158 -20.91 11.16 9.36
N ALA A 159 -20.16 11.53 8.31
CA ALA A 159 -18.83 10.99 8.07
C ALA A 159 -17.89 11.25 9.26
N ARG A 160 -17.36 10.20 9.87
CA ARG A 160 -16.35 10.30 10.93
C ARG A 160 -14.95 10.36 10.32
N LEU A 161 -14.01 10.98 11.04
CA LEU A 161 -12.63 11.15 10.58
C LEU A 161 -12.56 11.71 9.14
N GLN A 162 -13.52 12.58 8.79
CA GLN A 162 -13.67 13.18 7.47
C GLN A 162 -13.79 12.17 6.31
N GLY A 163 -14.27 10.94 6.59
CA GLY A 163 -14.35 9.86 5.61
C GLY A 163 -12.97 9.31 5.17
N ARG A 164 -11.91 9.60 5.94
CA ARG A 164 -10.55 9.20 5.59
C ARG A 164 -10.39 7.69 5.55
N LEU A 165 -10.90 6.97 6.56
CA LEU A 165 -10.75 5.51 6.64
C LEU A 165 -11.42 4.81 5.45
N GLU A 166 -12.65 5.19 5.10
CA GLU A 166 -13.37 4.67 3.93
C GLU A 166 -12.57 4.87 2.65
N ARG A 167 -12.08 6.08 2.46
CA ARG A 167 -11.30 6.42 1.27
C ARG A 167 -10.00 5.63 1.19
N GLU A 168 -9.22 5.59 2.27
CA GLU A 168 -7.94 4.88 2.31
C GLU A 168 -8.12 3.38 2.13
N TRP A 169 -9.13 2.79 2.77
CA TRP A 169 -9.43 1.36 2.63
C TRP A 169 -9.81 0.99 1.19
N ARG A 170 -10.63 1.80 0.55
CA ARG A 170 -11.04 1.60 -0.83
C ARG A 170 -9.88 1.80 -1.80
N MET A 171 -9.01 2.78 -1.54
CA MET A 171 -7.84 3.07 -2.37
C MET A 171 -6.72 2.03 -2.22
N CYS A 172 -6.49 1.50 -1.02
CA CYS A 172 -5.34 0.64 -0.75
C CYS A 172 -5.39 -0.71 -1.50
N GLN A 173 -6.56 -1.13 -1.99
CA GLN A 173 -6.74 -2.40 -2.70
C GLN A 173 -5.86 -2.51 -3.96
N ILE A 174 -5.58 -1.39 -4.64
CA ILE A 174 -4.69 -1.37 -5.82
C ILE A 174 -3.28 -1.85 -5.50
N ASN A 175 -2.85 -1.71 -4.26
CA ASN A 175 -1.50 -2.09 -3.85
C ASN A 175 -1.28 -3.61 -3.86
N THR A 176 -2.33 -4.43 -3.96
CA THR A 176 -2.20 -5.89 -4.07
C THR A 176 -1.55 -6.31 -5.38
N PHE A 177 -1.64 -5.49 -6.43
CA PHE A 177 -1.00 -5.74 -7.73
C PHE A 177 -0.10 -4.59 -8.21
N GLY A 178 -0.35 -3.34 -7.82
CA GLY A 178 0.51 -2.20 -8.11
C GLY A 178 1.91 -2.40 -7.52
N GLY A 179 2.97 -2.13 -8.29
CA GLY A 179 4.35 -2.41 -7.90
C GLY A 179 4.72 -3.89 -7.83
N GLY A 180 3.91 -4.77 -8.45
CA GLY A 180 4.03 -6.23 -8.49
C GLY A 180 2.92 -6.94 -7.72
N ALA A 181 2.24 -7.87 -8.39
CA ALA A 181 1.21 -8.70 -7.78
C ALA A 181 1.77 -9.47 -6.57
N VAL A 182 1.03 -9.49 -5.47
CA VAL A 182 1.50 -10.11 -4.21
C VAL A 182 1.82 -11.59 -4.38
N GLU A 183 1.12 -12.30 -5.29
CA GLU A 183 1.36 -13.69 -5.63
C GLU A 183 2.72 -13.88 -6.29
N VAL A 184 3.04 -13.04 -7.28
CA VAL A 184 4.34 -13.06 -7.98
C VAL A 184 5.48 -12.73 -7.02
N LEU A 185 5.27 -11.77 -6.12
CA LEU A 185 6.29 -11.39 -5.14
C LEU A 185 6.49 -12.47 -4.08
N ARG A 186 5.44 -13.22 -3.70
CA ARG A 186 5.59 -14.41 -2.85
C ARG A 186 6.39 -15.52 -3.54
N ASP A 187 6.17 -15.74 -4.84
CA ASP A 187 6.99 -16.68 -5.61
C ASP A 187 8.46 -16.26 -5.63
N MET A 188 8.75 -14.96 -5.78
CA MET A 188 10.11 -14.44 -5.67
C MET A 188 10.72 -14.67 -4.29
N VAL A 189 9.97 -14.46 -3.21
CA VAL A 189 10.44 -14.76 -1.85
C VAL A 189 10.71 -16.26 -1.68
N ALA A 190 9.81 -17.11 -2.15
CA ALA A 190 9.96 -18.57 -2.07
C ALA A 190 11.18 -19.05 -2.85
N THR A 191 11.34 -18.61 -4.08
CA THR A 191 12.40 -19.10 -4.98
C THR A 191 13.76 -18.49 -4.68
N MET A 192 13.84 -17.18 -4.54
CA MET A 192 15.11 -16.45 -4.35
C MET A 192 15.54 -16.41 -2.89
N GLY A 193 14.58 -16.27 -1.95
CA GLY A 193 14.87 -16.13 -0.54
C GLY A 193 14.97 -17.49 0.19
N LEU A 194 14.07 -18.43 -0.12
CA LEU A 194 13.98 -19.72 0.55
C LEU A 194 14.52 -20.91 -0.27
N GLY A 195 14.99 -20.67 -1.49
CA GLY A 195 15.54 -21.72 -2.36
C GLY A 195 14.52 -22.76 -2.84
N GLN A 196 13.22 -22.42 -2.80
CA GLN A 196 12.16 -23.31 -3.28
C GLN A 196 12.22 -23.47 -4.81
N PRO A 197 11.88 -24.65 -5.35
CA PRO A 197 11.79 -24.82 -6.80
C PRO A 197 10.70 -23.92 -7.38
N ARG A 198 10.96 -23.37 -8.57
CA ARG A 198 9.93 -22.62 -9.29
C ARG A 198 8.74 -23.52 -9.60
N GLY A 199 7.53 -23.06 -9.31
CA GLY A 199 6.32 -23.71 -9.80
C GLY A 199 6.35 -23.80 -11.35
N ARG A 200 5.89 -24.93 -11.87
CA ARG A 200 5.76 -25.12 -13.34
C ARG A 200 4.53 -24.41 -13.85
#